data_e92b907dfb599d1fd14987a8744206ab
#
_entry.id   e92b907dfb599d1fd14987a8744206ab
#
_cell.length_a   1.000
_cell.length_b   1.000
_cell.length_c   1.000
_cell.angle_alpha   90.00
_cell.angle_beta   90.00
_cell.angle_gamma   90.00
#
_symmetry.space_group_name_H-M   'P 1'
#
loop_
_entity.id
_entity.type
_entity.pdbx_description
1 polymer ?
#
loop_
_entity_poly.entity_id
_entity_poly.type
_entity_poly.pdbx_seq_one_letter_code
_entity_poly.pdbx_strand_id
1 'polypeptide(L)'
;MADEGEAAGGAGGGRPRWLVDGMNLIGSRPDRWWNDRDGAVRRLIAELDRFATATGEDLTVVFDRRPPDVDPGRHGAVGVAFASRRGRNAADDEIVDMLAGAPEPAGATVVTSDRRLAERVRELGAGVEPSSRFRRRIDQVLATDPYR
;
A
#
# COMPACT_ATOMS: atom_id res chain seq x y z
N MET A 1 -14.71 -15.51 -21.19
CA MET A 1 -14.73 -14.77 -20.69
C MET A 1 -14.51 -14.36 -20.21
N ALA A 2 -14.24 -14.60 -20.30
CA ALA A 2 -14.08 -13.87 -19.57
C ALA A 2 -13.83 -13.69 -19.13
N ASP A 3 -13.60 -13.94 -19.06
CA ASP A 3 -13.45 -13.41 -18.32
C ASP A 3 -13.10 -13.30 -18.11
N GLU A 4 -12.88 -13.56 -18.13
CA GLU A 4 -12.61 -12.98 -17.64
C GLU A 4 -12.21 -12.56 -17.58
N GLY A 5 -11.95 -13.16 -17.80
CA GLY A 5 -11.71 -12.38 -17.42
C GLY A 5 -11.39 -12.13 -17.55
N GLU A 6 -11.21 -12.19 -17.38
CA GLU A 6 -11.17 -11.51 -17.18
C GLU A 6 -10.80 -11.13 -17.04
N ALA A 7 -10.64 -11.47 -17.20
CA ALA A 7 -10.48 -10.76 -16.77
C ALA A 7 -9.97 -10.45 -16.58
N ALA A 8 -9.71 -10.64 -16.60
CA ALA A 8 -9.48 -9.94 -16.14
C ALA A 8 -9.05 -9.46 -16.06
N GLY A 9 -8.80 -9.64 -16.07
CA GLY A 9 -8.70 -8.81 -15.70
C GLY A 9 -8.57 -8.40 -15.78
N GLY A 10 -8.48 -8.42 -15.87
CA GLY A 10 -8.66 -7.75 -15.72
C GLY A 10 -8.85 -7.45 -15.71
N ALA A 11 -8.77 -7.38 -16.03
CA ALA A 11 -9.13 -6.94 -15.92
C ALA A 11 -9.59 -6.79 -15.60
N GLY A 12 -9.41 -6.84 -16.36
CA GLY A 12 -10.35 -6.33 -16.01
C GLY A 12 -10.86 -6.40 -14.92
N GLY A 13 -11.76 -6.09 -14.97
CA GLY A 13 -12.56 -6.01 -13.81
C GLY A 13 -11.97 -6.60 -12.56
N GLY A 14 -10.77 -6.39 -12.34
CA GLY A 14 -10.12 -6.92 -11.17
C GLY A 14 -10.51 -6.20 -9.91
N ARG A 15 -10.09 -6.77 -8.80
CA ARG A 15 -10.21 -6.13 -7.50
C ARG A 15 -9.39 -4.84 -7.50
N PRO A 16 -9.80 -3.84 -6.67
CA PRO A 16 -8.98 -2.66 -6.51
C PRO A 16 -7.55 -3.04 -6.12
N ARG A 17 -6.59 -2.41 -6.77
CA ARG A 17 -5.17 -2.64 -6.52
C ARG A 17 -4.57 -1.39 -5.90
N TRP A 18 -3.96 -1.56 -4.73
CA TRP A 18 -3.45 -0.46 -3.94
C TRP A 18 -1.95 -0.60 -3.74
N LEU A 19 -1.23 0.51 -3.93
CA LEU A 19 0.15 0.64 -3.49
C LEU A 19 0.16 1.63 -2.34
N VAL A 20 0.62 1.19 -1.18
CA VAL A 20 0.55 1.99 0.04
C VAL A 20 1.93 2.54 0.38
N ASP A 21 2.01 3.87 0.50
CA ASP A 21 3.19 4.56 1.01
C ASP A 21 3.23 4.34 2.52
N GLY A 22 4.00 3.34 2.95
CA GLY A 22 3.92 2.82 4.32
C GLY A 22 4.22 3.84 5.40
N MET A 23 5.33 4.58 5.28
CA MET A 23 5.69 5.56 6.30
C MET A 23 4.72 6.74 6.33
N ASN A 24 4.19 7.13 5.17
CA ASN A 24 3.20 8.20 5.10
C ASN A 24 1.91 7.79 5.80
N LEU A 25 1.48 6.55 5.60
CA LEU A 25 0.28 6.04 6.29
C LEU A 25 0.52 5.91 7.79
N ILE A 26 1.69 5.42 8.21
CA ILE A 26 2.06 5.39 9.63
C ILE A 26 1.99 6.79 10.22
N GLY A 27 2.54 7.78 9.52
CA GLY A 27 2.58 9.16 9.97
C GLY A 27 1.22 9.84 10.06
N SER A 28 0.18 9.24 9.48
CA SER A 28 -1.17 9.80 9.55
C SER A 28 -1.82 9.63 10.93
N ARG A 29 -1.19 8.91 11.84
CA ARG A 29 -1.70 8.64 13.18
C ARG A 29 -0.76 9.26 14.22
N PRO A 30 -1.26 10.06 15.19
CA PRO A 30 -0.41 10.73 16.19
C PRO A 30 -0.13 9.80 17.38
N ASP A 31 0.53 8.67 17.15
CA ASP A 31 0.76 7.62 18.15
C ASP A 31 2.24 7.46 18.52
N ARG A 32 3.07 8.49 18.23
CA ARG A 32 4.50 8.49 18.52
C ARG A 32 5.26 7.35 17.84
N TRP A 33 4.86 6.99 16.63
CA TRP A 33 5.47 5.92 15.85
C TRP A 33 7.00 6.09 15.70
N TRP A 34 7.49 7.32 15.76
CA TRP A 34 8.93 7.59 15.61
C TRP A 34 9.77 7.05 16.76
N ASN A 35 9.15 6.71 17.91
CA ASN A 35 9.87 6.10 19.03
C ASN A 35 10.16 4.62 18.81
N ASP A 36 9.41 3.98 17.88
CA ASP A 36 9.60 2.57 17.56
C ASP A 36 9.18 2.35 16.11
N ARG A 37 10.03 2.75 15.18
CA ARG A 37 9.73 2.69 13.76
C ARG A 37 9.53 1.26 13.28
N ASP A 38 10.39 0.34 13.73
CA ASP A 38 10.28 -1.06 13.32
C ASP A 38 8.98 -1.68 13.84
N GLY A 39 8.60 -1.37 15.07
CA GLY A 39 7.31 -1.80 15.60
C GLY A 39 6.13 -1.24 14.83
N ALA A 40 6.22 0.03 14.41
CA ALA A 40 5.18 0.65 13.60
C ALA A 40 5.03 -0.04 12.24
N VAL A 41 6.15 -0.42 11.62
CA VAL A 41 6.13 -1.17 10.36
C VAL A 41 5.43 -2.51 10.55
N ARG A 42 5.81 -3.26 11.58
CA ARG A 42 5.19 -4.56 11.86
C ARG A 42 3.70 -4.45 12.13
N ARG A 43 3.29 -3.44 12.90
CA ARG A 43 1.87 -3.22 13.20
C ARG A 43 1.08 -2.89 11.94
N LEU A 44 1.64 -2.04 11.08
CA LEU A 44 0.94 -1.68 9.84
C LEU A 44 0.79 -2.90 8.93
N ILE A 45 1.83 -3.72 8.80
CA ILE A 45 1.75 -4.94 8.00
C ILE A 45 0.61 -5.83 8.52
N ALA A 46 0.52 -6.01 9.83
CA ALA A 46 -0.53 -6.84 10.43
C ALA A 46 -1.93 -6.25 10.20
N GLU A 47 -2.06 -4.93 10.32
CA GLU A 47 -3.34 -4.25 10.07
C GLU A 47 -3.76 -4.39 8.61
N LEU A 48 -2.82 -4.20 7.69
CA LEU A 48 -3.12 -4.30 6.26
C LEU A 48 -3.44 -5.73 5.85
N ASP A 49 -2.79 -6.72 6.47
CA ASP A 49 -3.13 -8.13 6.24
C ASP A 49 -4.59 -8.39 6.62
N ARG A 50 -5.01 -7.94 7.81
CA ARG A 50 -6.39 -8.12 8.25
C ARG A 50 -7.38 -7.36 7.35
N PHE A 51 -7.01 -6.15 6.96
CA PHE A 51 -7.84 -5.34 6.06
C PHE A 51 -8.02 -6.03 4.70
N ALA A 52 -6.91 -6.49 4.11
CA ALA A 52 -6.96 -7.16 2.82
C ALA A 52 -7.75 -8.47 2.89
N THR A 53 -7.61 -9.22 3.98
CA THR A 53 -8.37 -10.44 4.20
C THR A 53 -9.87 -10.14 4.29
N ALA A 54 -10.23 -9.07 5.00
CA ALA A 54 -11.63 -8.71 5.20
C ALA A 54 -12.29 -8.17 3.94
N THR A 55 -11.55 -7.44 3.10
CA THR A 55 -12.11 -6.76 1.92
C THR A 55 -11.89 -7.52 0.62
N GLY A 56 -10.91 -8.41 0.57
CA GLY A 56 -10.51 -9.08 -0.67
C GLY A 56 -9.72 -8.18 -1.62
N GLU A 57 -9.33 -6.98 -1.18
CA GLU A 57 -8.59 -6.05 -2.02
C GLU A 57 -7.11 -6.44 -2.09
N ASP A 58 -6.47 -6.08 -3.21
CA ASP A 58 -5.07 -6.39 -3.47
C ASP A 58 -4.21 -5.20 -3.01
N LEU A 59 -3.40 -5.42 -1.96
CA LEU A 59 -2.55 -4.39 -1.38
C LEU A 59 -1.09 -4.80 -1.42
N THR A 60 -0.23 -3.84 -1.76
CA THR A 60 1.21 -3.92 -1.53
C THR A 60 1.63 -2.66 -0.79
N VAL A 61 2.34 -2.83 0.32
CA VAL A 61 2.87 -1.70 1.09
C VAL A 61 4.36 -1.58 0.83
N VAL A 62 4.84 -0.34 0.65
CA VAL A 62 6.23 -0.04 0.37
C VAL A 62 6.79 0.81 1.49
N PHE A 63 7.92 0.39 2.04
CA PHE A 63 8.63 1.11 3.09
C PHE A 63 9.99 1.59 2.60
N ASP A 64 10.49 2.66 3.18
CA ASP A 64 11.80 3.22 2.82
C ASP A 64 12.95 2.41 3.42
N ARG A 65 12.70 1.66 4.48
CA ARG A 65 13.73 0.94 5.23
C ARG A 65 13.18 -0.36 5.80
N ARG A 66 14.01 -1.40 5.77
CA ARG A 66 13.58 -2.73 6.20
C ARG A 66 14.03 -3.03 7.64
N PRO A 67 13.09 -3.38 8.55
CA PRO A 67 13.48 -3.98 9.83
C PRO A 67 14.22 -5.31 9.59
N PRO A 68 15.22 -5.67 10.42
CA PRO A 68 16.03 -6.86 10.18
C PRO A 68 15.22 -8.16 10.16
N ASP A 69 14.10 -8.20 10.87
CA ASP A 69 13.28 -9.41 11.02
C ASP A 69 12.06 -9.44 10.07
N VAL A 70 11.97 -8.50 9.13
CA VAL A 70 10.86 -8.46 8.18
C VAL A 70 11.38 -8.68 6.76
N ASP A 71 10.96 -9.77 6.15
CA ASP A 71 11.35 -10.08 4.77
C ASP A 71 10.37 -9.46 3.78
N PRO A 72 10.85 -9.07 2.59
CA PRO A 72 9.93 -8.68 1.51
C PRO A 72 9.14 -9.88 1.03
N GLY A 73 8.00 -9.64 0.40
CA GLY A 73 7.14 -10.67 -0.14
C GLY A 73 5.78 -10.68 0.52
N ARG A 74 5.10 -11.80 0.42
CA ARG A 74 3.75 -11.91 0.97
C ARG A 74 3.78 -12.07 2.49
N HIS A 75 2.94 -11.30 3.16
CA HIS A 75 2.66 -11.43 4.59
C HIS A 75 1.15 -11.62 4.71
N GLY A 76 0.70 -12.87 4.69
CA GLY A 76 -0.72 -13.15 4.63
C GLY A 76 -1.33 -12.64 3.34
N ALA A 77 -2.27 -11.71 3.42
CA ALA A 77 -2.98 -11.18 2.27
C ALA A 77 -2.37 -9.90 1.71
N VAL A 78 -1.27 -9.40 2.30
CA VAL A 78 -0.63 -8.16 1.85
C VAL A 78 0.77 -8.43 1.31
N GLY A 79 1.14 -7.74 0.22
CA GLY A 79 2.50 -7.73 -0.29
C GLY A 79 3.32 -6.67 0.41
N VAL A 80 4.58 -6.96 0.72
CA VAL A 80 5.49 -6.04 1.40
C VAL A 80 6.74 -5.85 0.55
N ALA A 81 7.06 -4.61 0.25
CA ALA A 81 8.25 -4.25 -0.52
C ALA A 81 9.04 -3.18 0.23
N PHE A 82 10.33 -3.17 -0.01
CA PHE A 82 11.23 -2.17 0.56
C PHE A 82 11.99 -1.48 -0.55
N ALA A 83 12.29 -0.20 -0.35
CA ALA A 83 13.06 0.55 -1.32
C ALA A 83 14.42 -0.10 -1.54
N SER A 84 14.82 -0.22 -2.80
CA SER A 84 16.14 -0.77 -3.17
C SER A 84 17.26 0.23 -2.99
N ARG A 85 16.92 1.51 -2.86
CA ARG A 85 17.88 2.59 -2.65
C ARG A 85 17.69 3.19 -1.26
N ARG A 86 18.68 3.94 -0.82
CA ARG A 86 18.59 4.69 0.43
C ARG A 86 18.31 6.16 0.12
N GLY A 87 17.76 6.86 1.10
CA GLY A 87 17.56 8.29 1.01
C GLY A 87 16.12 8.71 1.27
N ARG A 88 15.93 10.03 1.26
CA ARG A 88 14.66 10.65 1.65
C ARG A 88 13.47 10.19 0.81
N ASN A 89 13.67 10.01 -0.48
CA ASN A 89 12.59 9.66 -1.40
C ASN A 89 12.67 8.21 -1.88
N ALA A 90 13.32 7.34 -1.11
CA ALA A 90 13.56 5.97 -1.55
C ALA A 90 12.27 5.20 -1.80
N ALA A 91 11.29 5.29 -0.89
CA ALA A 91 10.02 4.62 -1.06
C ALA A 91 9.22 5.21 -2.23
N ASP A 92 9.28 6.54 -2.40
CA ASP A 92 8.63 7.22 -3.53
C ASP A 92 9.13 6.67 -4.85
N ASP A 93 10.47 6.57 -4.99
CA ASP A 93 11.08 6.07 -6.22
C ASP A 93 10.68 4.62 -6.47
N GLU A 94 10.62 3.81 -5.42
CA GLU A 94 10.21 2.42 -5.54
C GLU A 94 8.76 2.31 -6.05
N ILE A 95 7.86 3.10 -5.47
CA ILE A 95 6.45 3.11 -5.89
C ILE A 95 6.34 3.52 -7.36
N VAL A 96 7.04 4.57 -7.76
CA VAL A 96 7.02 5.05 -9.15
C VAL A 96 7.57 3.97 -10.10
N ASP A 97 8.66 3.30 -9.71
CA ASP A 97 9.24 2.23 -10.53
C ASP A 97 8.26 1.06 -10.68
N MET A 98 7.56 0.70 -9.60
CA MET A 98 6.56 -0.37 -9.66
C MET A 98 5.41 -0.01 -10.60
N LEU A 99 4.95 1.24 -10.55
CA LEU A 99 3.88 1.71 -11.45
C LEU A 99 4.35 1.74 -12.91
N ALA A 100 5.55 2.26 -13.14
CA ALA A 100 6.10 2.37 -14.49
C ALA A 100 6.29 1.00 -15.13
N GLY A 101 6.58 -0.02 -14.32
CA GLY A 101 6.74 -1.40 -14.82
C GLY A 101 5.43 -2.17 -14.90
N ALA A 102 4.33 -1.61 -14.45
CA ALA A 102 3.04 -2.30 -14.46
C ALA A 102 2.40 -2.20 -15.85
N PRO A 103 1.70 -3.26 -16.30
CA PRO A 103 1.00 -3.20 -17.60
C PRO A 103 -0.10 -2.15 -17.65
N GLU A 104 -0.76 -1.90 -16.50
CA GLU A 104 -1.86 -0.94 -16.42
C GLU A 104 -1.74 -0.08 -15.18
N PRO A 105 -0.93 0.98 -15.23
CA PRO A 105 -0.85 1.90 -14.08
C PRO A 105 -2.21 2.49 -13.69
N ALA A 106 -3.10 2.70 -14.67
CA ALA A 106 -4.43 3.25 -14.40
C ALA A 106 -5.29 2.35 -13.51
N GLY A 107 -4.96 1.05 -13.42
CA GLY A 107 -5.67 0.12 -12.54
C GLY A 107 -5.23 0.17 -11.08
N ALA A 108 -4.27 1.01 -10.75
CA ALA A 108 -3.71 1.12 -9.41
C ALA A 108 -4.06 2.45 -8.76
N THR A 109 -4.18 2.45 -7.44
CA THR A 109 -4.30 3.66 -6.65
C THR A 109 -3.19 3.65 -5.60
N VAL A 110 -2.49 4.76 -5.47
CA VAL A 110 -1.43 4.92 -4.46
C VAL A 110 -2.00 5.66 -3.26
N VAL A 111 -1.78 5.10 -2.08
CA VAL A 111 -2.19 5.73 -0.83
C VAL A 111 -1.03 6.59 -0.33
N THR A 112 -1.18 7.89 -0.41
CA THR A 112 -0.20 8.85 0.08
C THR A 112 -0.83 10.22 0.23
N SER A 113 -0.31 11.02 1.15
CA SER A 113 -0.63 12.44 1.26
C SER A 113 0.56 13.31 0.87
N ASP A 114 1.65 12.71 0.40
CA ASP A 114 2.82 13.44 -0.09
C ASP A 114 2.51 13.99 -1.48
N ARG A 115 2.60 15.32 -1.63
CA ARG A 115 2.25 15.99 -2.89
C ARG A 115 3.15 15.60 -4.04
N ARG A 116 4.46 15.48 -3.81
CA ARG A 116 5.41 15.16 -4.87
C ARG A 116 5.16 13.78 -5.41
N LEU A 117 4.95 12.81 -4.51
CA LEU A 117 4.62 11.46 -4.93
C LEU A 117 3.29 11.45 -5.68
N ALA A 118 2.28 12.13 -5.16
CA ALA A 118 0.97 12.20 -5.80
C ALA A 118 1.06 12.73 -7.23
N GLU A 119 1.84 13.77 -7.46
CA GLU A 119 2.03 14.32 -8.80
C GLU A 119 2.68 13.30 -9.74
N ARG A 120 3.73 12.64 -9.28
CA ARG A 120 4.42 11.63 -10.08
C ARG A 120 3.50 10.46 -10.43
N VAL A 121 2.68 10.05 -9.47
CA VAL A 121 1.72 8.95 -9.65
C VAL A 121 0.68 9.33 -10.70
N ARG A 122 0.12 10.52 -10.62
CA ARG A 122 -0.88 10.98 -11.56
C ARG A 122 -0.33 11.10 -12.98
N GLU A 123 0.92 11.51 -13.11
CA GLU A 123 1.58 11.56 -14.42
C GLU A 123 1.65 10.19 -15.10
N LEU A 124 1.70 9.13 -14.31
CA LEU A 124 1.68 7.76 -14.83
C LEU A 124 0.27 7.23 -15.08
N GLY A 125 -0.74 8.02 -14.77
CA GLY A 125 -2.12 7.63 -15.01
C GLY A 125 -2.79 6.89 -13.86
N ALA A 126 -2.10 6.69 -12.74
CA ALA A 126 -2.66 6.01 -11.57
C ALA A 126 -3.42 6.98 -10.68
N GLY A 127 -4.29 6.44 -9.81
CA GLY A 127 -5.06 7.24 -8.86
C GLY A 127 -4.29 7.49 -7.57
N VAL A 128 -4.80 8.43 -6.78
CA VAL A 128 -4.22 8.78 -5.49
C VAL A 128 -5.33 8.84 -4.45
N GLU A 129 -5.09 8.20 -3.30
CA GLU A 129 -5.98 8.25 -2.14
C GLU A 129 -5.21 8.85 -0.97
N PRO A 130 -5.71 9.92 -0.33
CA PRO A 130 -5.03 10.48 0.85
C PRO A 130 -4.90 9.46 1.98
N SER A 131 -3.75 9.47 2.65
CA SER A 131 -3.46 8.54 3.75
C SER A 131 -4.50 8.61 4.87
N SER A 132 -4.95 9.81 5.23
CA SER A 132 -5.94 9.97 6.31
C SER A 132 -7.27 9.31 5.97
N ARG A 133 -7.69 9.39 4.70
CA ARG A 133 -8.93 8.75 4.27
C ARG A 133 -8.79 7.24 4.30
N PHE A 134 -7.68 6.71 3.81
CA PHE A 134 -7.45 5.28 3.80
C PHE A 134 -7.33 4.74 5.23
N ARG A 135 -6.67 5.49 6.12
CA ARG A 135 -6.59 5.14 7.55
C ARG A 135 -7.98 5.01 8.17
N ARG A 136 -8.87 5.96 7.90
CA ARG A 136 -10.24 5.87 8.42
C ARG A 136 -10.95 4.63 7.91
N ARG A 137 -10.75 4.29 6.65
CA ARG A 137 -11.36 3.10 6.07
C ARG A 137 -10.83 1.82 6.72
N ILE A 138 -9.51 1.74 6.93
CA ILE A 138 -8.92 0.61 7.65
C ILE A 138 -9.55 0.48 9.03
N ASP A 139 -9.62 1.57 9.77
CA ASP A 139 -10.15 1.56 11.14
C ASP A 139 -11.62 1.12 11.16
N GLN A 140 -12.43 1.56 10.20
CA GLN A 140 -13.84 1.15 10.09
C GLN A 140 -13.96 -0.34 9.80
N VAL A 141 -13.18 -0.85 8.87
CA VAL A 141 -13.23 -2.27 8.50
C VAL A 141 -12.77 -3.13 9.68
N LEU A 142 -11.68 -2.77 10.35
CA LEU A 142 -11.17 -3.55 11.47
C LEU A 142 -12.08 -3.49 12.68
N ALA A 143 -12.82 -2.40 12.86
CA ALA A 143 -13.79 -2.27 13.97
C ALA A 143 -14.92 -3.28 13.85
N THR A 144 -15.26 -3.72 12.63
CA THR A 144 -16.34 -4.67 12.39
C THR A 144 -15.81 -6.10 12.18
N ASP A 145 -14.50 -6.29 12.17
CA ASP A 145 -13.88 -7.59 11.94
C ASP A 145 -13.97 -8.44 13.22
N PRO A 146 -14.67 -9.59 13.18
CA PRO A 146 -14.82 -10.43 14.38
C PRO A 146 -13.53 -11.09 14.84
N TYR A 147 -12.50 -11.09 14.01
CA TYR A 147 -11.24 -11.77 14.29
C TYR A 147 -10.09 -10.83 14.66
N ARG A 148 -10.38 -9.55 14.80
CA ARG A 148 -9.32 -8.60 15.14
C ARG A 148 -8.82 -8.76 16.58
#